data_ec0a39f2ccb6c1fff1ff4e0e967e99f9
#
_entry.id   ec0a39f2ccb6c1fff1ff4e0e967e99f9
#
_cell.length_a   1.000
_cell.length_b   1.000
_cell.length_c   1.000
_cell.angle_alpha   90.00
_cell.angle_beta   90.00
_cell.angle_gamma   90.00
#
_symmetry.space_group_name_H-M   'P 1'
#
loop_
_entity.id
_entity.type
_entity.pdbx_description
1 polymer ?
#
loop_
_entity_poly.entity_id
_entity_poly.type
_entity_poly.pdbx_seq_one_letter_code
_entity_poly.pdbx_strand_id
1 'polypeptide(L)'
;MTLGNKRVLLAAPRGYCAGVDRAVVTVEKALDLYGAPVYVRKEIVHNKHVVATLEARGAIFVSENDEVPEGQTVIFSAHGVSPAVHASAASRNLKTIDATCPLVTKVHHEVKRFAAEDLTILLIGHEGHEEVEGTAGEAPDHIILVDGVDGIADIKVPDENKVAWLSQTTLSVDETLITVA
;
A
#
# COMPACT_ATOMS: atom_id res chain seq x y z
N MET A 1 -11.16 31.56 -35.37
CA MET A 1 -10.31 30.46 -34.96
C MET A 1 -11.15 29.19 -35.04
N THR A 2 -10.95 28.37 -36.05
CA THR A 2 -11.60 27.05 -36.17
C THR A 2 -10.93 26.10 -35.20
N LEU A 3 -11.64 25.70 -34.14
CA LEU A 3 -11.25 24.58 -33.28
C LEU A 3 -11.28 23.33 -34.16
N GLY A 4 -10.10 22.88 -34.60
CA GLY A 4 -9.99 21.62 -35.34
C GLY A 4 -10.63 20.49 -34.51
N ASN A 5 -11.29 19.55 -35.18
CA ASN A 5 -11.92 18.38 -34.56
C ASN A 5 -10.88 17.57 -33.78
N LYS A 6 -10.82 17.78 -32.49
CA LYS A 6 -9.97 16.98 -31.60
C LYS A 6 -10.64 15.61 -31.42
N ARG A 7 -9.84 14.56 -31.54
CA ARG A 7 -10.27 13.17 -31.32
C ARG A 7 -9.73 12.67 -29.99
N VAL A 8 -10.61 12.18 -29.15
CA VAL A 8 -10.22 11.49 -27.90
C VAL A 8 -10.26 10.00 -28.17
N LEU A 9 -9.14 9.32 -27.96
CA LEU A 9 -9.05 7.87 -28.04
C LEU A 9 -9.08 7.32 -26.61
N LEU A 10 -10.02 6.42 -26.37
CA LEU A 10 -10.13 5.72 -25.09
C LEU A 10 -9.46 4.35 -25.22
N ALA A 11 -8.53 4.05 -24.31
CA ALA A 11 -7.92 2.74 -24.23
C ALA A 11 -8.96 1.66 -23.83
N ALA A 12 -8.74 0.44 -24.27
CA ALA A 12 -9.52 -0.72 -23.87
C ALA A 12 -8.57 -1.93 -23.72
N PRO A 13 -8.62 -2.68 -22.58
CA PRO A 13 -9.48 -2.42 -21.41
C PRO A 13 -9.07 -1.16 -20.65
N ARG A 14 -10.00 -0.59 -19.89
CA ARG A 14 -9.77 0.58 -19.04
C ARG A 14 -10.61 0.48 -17.77
N GLY A 15 -10.19 1.17 -16.72
CA GLY A 15 -10.84 1.20 -15.41
C GLY A 15 -9.82 0.98 -14.30
N TYR A 16 -10.32 0.71 -13.12
CA TYR A 16 -9.48 0.33 -11.98
C TYR A 16 -8.95 -1.10 -12.14
N CYS A 17 -7.77 -1.36 -11.56
CA CYS A 17 -7.36 -2.74 -11.34
C CYS A 17 -8.23 -3.38 -10.25
N ALA A 18 -8.20 -4.70 -10.16
CA ALA A 18 -9.01 -5.44 -9.18
C ALA A 18 -8.69 -5.05 -7.73
N GLY A 19 -7.45 -4.66 -7.43
CA GLY A 19 -7.04 -4.22 -6.09
C GLY A 19 -7.68 -2.89 -5.71
N VAL A 20 -7.65 -1.90 -6.62
CA VAL A 20 -8.28 -0.58 -6.42
C VAL A 20 -9.80 -0.74 -6.32
N ASP A 21 -10.42 -1.49 -7.22
CA ASP A 21 -11.87 -1.71 -7.22
C ASP A 21 -12.32 -2.34 -5.89
N ARG A 22 -11.64 -3.39 -5.42
CA ARG A 22 -11.90 -4.03 -4.13
C ARG A 22 -11.78 -3.04 -2.97
N ALA A 23 -10.75 -2.22 -2.93
CA ALA A 23 -10.53 -1.27 -1.85
C ALA A 23 -11.64 -0.21 -1.79
N VAL A 24 -12.01 0.37 -2.91
CA VAL A 24 -13.11 1.35 -3.01
C VAL A 24 -14.43 0.73 -2.58
N VAL A 25 -14.78 -0.44 -3.14
CA VAL A 25 -16.00 -1.18 -2.78
C VAL A 25 -16.03 -1.55 -1.30
N THR A 26 -14.88 -1.81 -0.68
CA THR A 26 -14.82 -2.10 0.77
C THR A 26 -15.30 -0.92 1.59
N VAL A 27 -14.83 0.30 1.29
CA VAL A 27 -15.27 1.52 1.99
C VAL A 27 -16.76 1.79 1.74
N GLU A 28 -17.22 1.68 0.49
CA GLU A 28 -18.62 1.87 0.14
C GLU A 28 -19.54 0.93 0.91
N LYS A 29 -19.20 -0.38 0.92
CA LYS A 29 -19.97 -1.38 1.69
C LYS A 29 -19.93 -1.13 3.19
N ALA A 30 -18.80 -0.69 3.73
CA ALA A 30 -18.73 -0.35 5.15
C ALA A 30 -19.64 0.83 5.51
N LEU A 31 -19.68 1.87 4.67
CA LEU A 31 -20.60 2.99 4.82
C LEU A 31 -22.08 2.55 4.73
N ASP A 32 -22.39 1.63 3.80
CA ASP A 32 -23.76 1.12 3.66
C ASP A 32 -24.18 0.23 4.83
N LEU A 33 -23.26 -0.55 5.41
CA LEU A 33 -23.56 -1.50 6.50
C LEU A 33 -23.55 -0.86 7.89
N TYR A 34 -22.61 0.02 8.15
CA TYR A 34 -22.39 0.59 9.49
C TYR A 34 -22.88 2.04 9.62
N GLY A 35 -23.16 2.69 8.48
CA GLY A 35 -23.44 4.12 8.44
C GLY A 35 -22.18 4.97 8.63
N ALA A 36 -22.32 6.27 8.39
CA ALA A 36 -21.25 7.24 8.65
C ALA A 36 -21.16 7.57 10.16
N PRO A 37 -19.96 7.87 10.69
CA PRO A 37 -18.67 7.87 10.00
C PRO A 37 -18.02 6.48 9.92
N VAL A 38 -17.26 6.25 8.86
CA VAL A 38 -16.30 5.13 8.73
C VAL A 38 -14.93 5.74 8.54
N TYR A 39 -13.96 5.31 9.35
CA TYR A 39 -12.60 5.83 9.28
C TYR A 39 -11.77 5.02 8.28
N VAL A 40 -10.89 5.70 7.55
CA VAL A 40 -9.97 5.08 6.59
C VAL A 40 -8.57 5.59 6.90
N ARG A 41 -7.65 4.67 7.25
CA ARG A 41 -6.26 5.03 7.51
C ARG A 41 -5.53 5.28 6.20
N LYS A 42 -4.95 6.47 6.06
CA LYS A 42 -4.35 7.01 4.84
C LYS A 42 -5.37 7.09 3.69
N GLU A 43 -4.95 7.44 2.48
CA GLU A 43 -5.81 7.36 1.31
C GLU A 43 -6.12 5.90 0.97
N ILE A 44 -7.36 5.55 0.72
CA ILE A 44 -7.74 4.17 0.36
C ILE A 44 -6.99 3.70 -0.90
N VAL A 45 -6.78 4.62 -1.82
CA VAL A 45 -5.97 4.53 -3.03
C VAL A 45 -5.54 5.96 -3.40
N HIS A 46 -4.40 6.13 -4.07
CA HIS A 46 -3.90 7.44 -4.49
C HIS A 46 -4.72 8.03 -5.66
N ASN A 47 -5.98 8.36 -5.37
CA ASN A 47 -6.89 8.98 -6.33
C ASN A 47 -7.81 10.00 -5.64
N LYS A 48 -7.51 11.29 -5.85
CA LYS A 48 -8.24 12.40 -5.22
C LYS A 48 -9.75 12.40 -5.49
N HIS A 49 -10.20 11.93 -6.66
CA HIS A 49 -11.63 11.84 -6.98
C HIS A 49 -12.31 10.74 -6.18
N VAL A 50 -11.65 9.60 -5.99
CA VAL A 50 -12.13 8.50 -5.16
C VAL A 50 -12.25 8.97 -3.72
N VAL A 51 -11.18 9.56 -3.18
CA VAL A 51 -11.14 10.09 -1.80
C VAL A 51 -12.30 11.07 -1.59
N ALA A 52 -12.42 12.11 -2.42
CA ALA A 52 -13.48 13.12 -2.31
C ALA A 52 -14.90 12.52 -2.41
N THR A 53 -15.09 11.50 -3.25
CA THR A 53 -16.38 10.81 -3.39
C THR A 53 -16.75 10.05 -2.11
N LEU A 54 -15.79 9.40 -1.49
CA LEU A 54 -16.01 8.64 -0.25
C LEU A 54 -16.19 9.58 0.96
N GLU A 55 -15.44 10.69 1.01
CA GLU A 55 -15.65 11.76 2.01
C GLU A 55 -17.06 12.33 1.95
N ALA A 56 -17.57 12.62 0.75
CA ALA A 56 -18.94 13.11 0.55
C ALA A 56 -20.01 12.11 1.02
N ARG A 57 -19.67 10.82 1.13
CA ARG A 57 -20.54 9.77 1.68
C ARG A 57 -20.33 9.55 3.19
N GLY A 58 -19.37 10.23 3.80
CA GLY A 58 -19.13 10.17 5.25
C GLY A 58 -17.95 9.30 5.68
N ALA A 59 -17.04 8.95 4.76
CA ALA A 59 -15.73 8.42 5.12
C ALA A 59 -14.86 9.53 5.71
N ILE A 60 -14.09 9.23 6.75
CA ILE A 60 -13.13 10.14 7.37
C ILE A 60 -11.74 9.55 7.19
N PHE A 61 -10.92 10.22 6.40
CA PHE A 61 -9.54 9.82 6.20
C PHE A 61 -8.67 10.35 7.34
N VAL A 62 -7.87 9.49 7.93
CA VAL A 62 -6.97 9.79 9.05
C VAL A 62 -5.56 9.36 8.70
N SER A 63 -4.56 10.02 9.27
CA SER A 63 -3.17 9.63 9.08
C SER A 63 -2.81 8.41 9.89
N GLU A 64 -3.25 8.35 11.16
CA GLU A 64 -2.88 7.27 12.07
C GLU A 64 -4.09 6.77 12.88
N ASN A 65 -3.94 5.60 13.50
CA ASN A 65 -5.01 4.97 14.28
C ASN A 65 -5.40 5.78 15.54
N ASP A 66 -4.51 6.63 16.06
CA ASP A 66 -4.77 7.45 17.25
C ASP A 66 -5.79 8.56 17.01
N GLU A 67 -5.98 8.96 15.77
CA GLU A 67 -7.02 9.90 15.34
C GLU A 67 -8.41 9.26 15.29
N VAL A 68 -8.50 7.92 15.29
CA VAL A 68 -9.79 7.20 15.28
C VAL A 68 -10.31 7.08 16.69
N PRO A 69 -11.57 7.50 17.00
CA PRO A 69 -12.16 7.29 18.30
C PRO A 69 -12.20 5.81 18.69
N GLU A 70 -11.96 5.50 19.95
CA GLU A 70 -11.90 4.13 20.46
C GLU A 70 -13.17 3.34 20.15
N GLY A 71 -13.00 2.08 19.76
CA GLY A 71 -14.11 1.18 19.42
C GLY A 71 -14.76 1.42 18.04
N GLN A 72 -14.34 2.44 17.29
CA GLN A 72 -14.85 2.72 15.96
C GLN A 72 -14.28 1.78 14.89
N THR A 73 -14.91 1.80 13.69
CA THR A 73 -14.47 1.02 12.54
C THR A 73 -13.41 1.79 11.77
N VAL A 74 -12.27 1.15 11.51
CA VAL A 74 -11.20 1.67 10.65
C VAL A 74 -10.90 0.71 9.50
N ILE A 75 -10.73 1.25 8.31
CA ILE A 75 -10.35 0.49 7.10
C ILE A 75 -8.89 0.78 6.81
N PHE A 76 -8.09 -0.28 6.62
CA PHE A 76 -6.73 -0.17 6.12
C PHE A 76 -6.73 -0.11 4.60
N SER A 77 -5.89 0.74 4.03
CA SER A 77 -5.84 1.04 2.61
C SER A 77 -5.36 -0.14 1.75
N ALA A 78 -5.46 0.01 0.43
CA ALA A 78 -4.97 -0.98 -0.52
C ALA A 78 -3.45 -1.25 -0.41
N HIS A 79 -2.70 -0.31 0.17
CA HIS A 79 -1.23 -0.35 0.28
C HIS A 79 -0.72 -1.34 1.33
N GLY A 80 -1.62 -1.85 2.19
CA GLY A 80 -1.24 -2.71 3.31
C GLY A 80 -0.69 -1.92 4.50
N VAL A 81 -0.57 -2.60 5.62
CA VAL A 81 -0.05 -2.03 6.86
C VAL A 81 0.84 -3.03 7.59
N SER A 82 1.79 -2.52 8.37
CA SER A 82 2.66 -3.35 9.19
C SER A 82 1.92 -4.02 10.35
N PRO A 83 2.48 -5.10 10.94
CA PRO A 83 1.96 -5.71 12.16
C PRO A 83 1.82 -4.73 13.32
N ALA A 84 2.69 -3.73 13.42
CA ALA A 84 2.61 -2.69 14.44
C ALA A 84 1.33 -1.85 14.33
N VAL A 85 0.87 -1.56 13.11
CA VAL A 85 -0.39 -0.83 12.87
C VAL A 85 -1.58 -1.68 13.29
N HIS A 86 -1.57 -3.00 13.01
CA HIS A 86 -2.60 -3.92 13.52
C HIS A 86 -2.63 -3.96 15.05
N ALA A 87 -1.46 -4.04 15.69
CA ALA A 87 -1.36 -4.03 17.15
C ALA A 87 -1.87 -2.71 17.76
N SER A 88 -1.52 -1.59 17.13
CA SER A 88 -2.03 -0.26 17.53
C SER A 88 -3.56 -0.21 17.45
N ALA A 89 -4.16 -0.67 16.36
CA ALA A 89 -5.62 -0.69 16.23
C ALA A 89 -6.27 -1.60 17.30
N ALA A 90 -5.69 -2.77 17.56
CA ALA A 90 -6.17 -3.70 18.57
C ALA A 90 -6.11 -3.10 19.98
N SER A 91 -5.03 -2.39 20.32
CA SER A 91 -4.88 -1.74 21.65
C SER A 91 -5.92 -0.65 21.91
N ARG A 92 -6.51 -0.09 20.86
CA ARG A 92 -7.57 0.92 20.89
C ARG A 92 -8.98 0.34 20.70
N ASN A 93 -9.11 -0.99 20.70
CA ASN A 93 -10.36 -1.69 20.47
C ASN A 93 -11.03 -1.32 19.12
N LEU A 94 -10.25 -0.92 18.09
CA LEU A 94 -10.81 -0.57 16.79
C LEU A 94 -11.30 -1.83 16.06
N LYS A 95 -12.41 -1.70 15.35
CA LYS A 95 -12.93 -2.73 14.45
C LYS A 95 -12.24 -2.57 13.10
N THR A 96 -11.30 -3.44 12.78
CA THR A 96 -10.50 -3.31 11.57
C THR A 96 -11.13 -4.03 10.38
N ILE A 97 -11.11 -3.39 9.21
CA ILE A 97 -11.43 -3.99 7.92
C ILE A 97 -10.19 -3.81 7.04
N ASP A 98 -9.64 -4.90 6.56
CA ASP A 98 -8.42 -4.88 5.74
C ASP A 98 -8.78 -4.87 4.25
N ALA A 99 -8.50 -3.76 3.58
CA ALA A 99 -8.69 -3.61 2.14
C ALA A 99 -7.39 -3.79 1.33
N THR A 100 -6.34 -4.31 1.95
CA THR A 100 -5.04 -4.55 1.30
C THR A 100 -5.20 -5.29 -0.02
N CYS A 101 -4.52 -4.80 -1.05
CA CYS A 101 -4.49 -5.44 -2.35
C CYS A 101 -3.88 -6.86 -2.24
N PRO A 102 -4.48 -7.89 -2.86
CA PRO A 102 -3.93 -9.24 -2.82
C PRO A 102 -2.49 -9.37 -3.31
N LEU A 103 -2.05 -8.50 -4.23
CA LEU A 103 -0.66 -8.47 -4.68
C LEU A 103 0.27 -7.96 -3.58
N VAL A 104 -0.12 -6.93 -2.84
CA VAL A 104 0.62 -6.43 -1.68
C VAL A 104 0.67 -7.50 -0.59
N THR A 105 -0.46 -8.15 -0.30
CA THR A 105 -0.51 -9.28 0.65
C THR A 105 0.48 -10.38 0.26
N LYS A 106 0.64 -10.65 -1.04
CA LYS A 106 1.62 -11.62 -1.52
C LYS A 106 3.05 -11.17 -1.20
N VAL A 107 3.38 -9.90 -1.43
CA VAL A 107 4.71 -9.35 -1.08
C VAL A 107 4.98 -9.49 0.42
N HIS A 108 4.01 -9.14 1.28
CA HIS A 108 4.14 -9.34 2.73
C HIS A 108 4.40 -10.81 3.12
N HIS A 109 3.75 -11.76 2.44
CA HIS A 109 4.02 -13.18 2.67
C HIS A 109 5.42 -13.60 2.24
N GLU A 110 5.92 -13.08 1.10
CA GLU A 110 7.29 -13.34 0.66
C GLU A 110 8.33 -12.75 1.62
N VAL A 111 8.10 -11.55 2.16
CA VAL A 111 8.96 -10.98 3.21
C VAL A 111 9.06 -11.93 4.41
N LYS A 112 7.94 -12.40 4.93
CA LYS A 112 7.92 -13.34 6.06
C LYS A 112 8.65 -14.64 5.73
N ARG A 113 8.47 -15.16 4.52
CA ARG A 113 9.14 -16.38 4.07
C ARG A 113 10.65 -16.19 4.00
N PHE A 114 11.11 -15.13 3.34
CA PHE A 114 12.53 -14.84 3.21
C PHE A 114 13.21 -14.55 4.55
N ALA A 115 12.53 -13.82 5.43
CA ALA A 115 13.03 -13.59 6.80
C ALA A 115 13.15 -14.89 7.60
N ALA A 116 12.20 -15.82 7.45
CA ALA A 116 12.28 -17.14 8.11
C ALA A 116 13.43 -18.01 7.56
N GLU A 117 13.88 -17.77 6.32
CA GLU A 117 15.05 -18.39 5.69
C GLU A 117 16.36 -17.64 6.04
N ASP A 118 16.31 -16.61 6.89
CA ASP A 118 17.45 -15.76 7.27
C ASP A 118 18.11 -15.06 6.06
N LEU A 119 17.29 -14.58 5.12
CA LEU A 119 17.76 -13.82 3.97
C LEU A 119 17.73 -12.31 4.27
N THR A 120 18.70 -11.59 3.73
CA THR A 120 18.63 -10.13 3.58
C THR A 120 17.71 -9.79 2.40
N ILE A 121 16.74 -8.91 2.62
CA ILE A 121 15.73 -8.55 1.62
C ILE A 121 15.99 -7.13 1.14
N LEU A 122 16.36 -6.97 -0.13
CA LEU A 122 16.44 -5.68 -0.78
C LEU A 122 15.02 -5.29 -1.24
N LEU A 123 14.41 -4.33 -0.55
CA LEU A 123 13.08 -3.83 -0.92
C LEU A 123 13.23 -2.61 -1.81
N ILE A 124 12.94 -2.77 -3.11
CA ILE A 124 12.98 -1.69 -4.08
C ILE A 124 11.67 -0.91 -4.00
N GLY A 125 11.75 0.36 -3.65
CA GLY A 125 10.56 1.20 -3.47
C GLY A 125 10.92 2.61 -3.00
N HIS A 126 9.93 3.49 -3.00
CA HIS A 126 10.12 4.88 -2.60
C HIS A 126 10.03 5.05 -1.09
N GLU A 127 11.04 5.71 -0.51
CA GLU A 127 11.06 6.05 0.91
C GLU A 127 9.81 6.86 1.30
N GLY A 128 9.21 6.52 2.43
CA GLY A 128 7.99 7.17 2.92
C GLY A 128 6.69 6.75 2.21
N HIS A 129 6.75 5.85 1.21
CA HIS A 129 5.53 5.30 0.62
C HIS A 129 4.87 4.28 1.55
N GLU A 130 3.55 4.38 1.74
CA GLU A 130 2.77 3.55 2.67
C GLU A 130 2.95 2.04 2.45
N GLU A 131 3.02 1.58 1.21
CA GLU A 131 3.24 0.17 0.87
C GLU A 131 4.64 -0.29 1.30
N VAL A 132 5.64 0.58 1.15
CA VAL A 132 7.02 0.30 1.57
C VAL A 132 7.11 0.22 3.08
N GLU A 133 6.50 1.16 3.81
CA GLU A 133 6.44 1.15 5.27
C GLU A 133 5.71 -0.11 5.79
N GLY A 134 4.59 -0.47 5.17
CA GLY A 134 3.82 -1.65 5.52
C GLY A 134 4.62 -2.94 5.32
N THR A 135 5.27 -3.06 4.16
CA THR A 135 6.09 -4.22 3.78
C THR A 135 7.34 -4.34 4.64
N ALA A 136 8.07 -3.23 4.85
CA ALA A 136 9.27 -3.22 5.69
C ALA A 136 8.97 -3.59 7.14
N GLY A 137 7.81 -3.19 7.64
CA GLY A 137 7.38 -3.52 8.99
C GLY A 137 7.08 -5.00 9.25
N GLU A 138 7.00 -5.85 8.21
CA GLU A 138 6.81 -7.30 8.37
C GLU A 138 8.06 -8.02 8.89
N ALA A 139 9.26 -7.53 8.54
CA ALA A 139 10.53 -8.07 9.02
C ALA A 139 11.61 -6.97 8.99
N PRO A 140 11.55 -5.95 9.85
CA PRO A 140 12.41 -4.76 9.76
C PRO A 140 13.91 -5.08 9.87
N ASP A 141 14.29 -6.13 10.61
CA ASP A 141 15.69 -6.52 10.79
C ASP A 141 16.30 -7.21 9.55
N HIS A 142 15.48 -7.63 8.61
CA HIS A 142 15.89 -8.32 7.38
C HIS A 142 15.83 -7.44 6.14
N ILE A 143 15.25 -6.23 6.21
CA ILE A 143 14.99 -5.38 5.06
C ILE A 143 16.00 -4.25 4.95
N ILE A 144 16.52 -4.08 3.73
CA ILE A 144 17.26 -2.89 3.30
C ILE A 144 16.42 -2.24 2.20
N LEU A 145 15.99 -0.99 2.42
CA LEU A 145 15.27 -0.22 1.40
C LEU A 145 16.22 0.27 0.32
N VAL A 146 15.81 0.12 -0.93
CA VAL A 146 16.52 0.59 -2.12
C VAL A 146 15.60 1.56 -2.86
N ASP A 147 15.86 2.86 -2.70
CA ASP A 147 15.11 3.92 -3.37
C ASP A 147 15.91 4.46 -4.57
N GLY A 148 15.54 4.00 -5.77
CA GLY A 148 16.23 4.31 -7.01
C GLY A 148 17.58 3.62 -7.15
N VAL A 149 18.40 4.14 -8.07
CA VAL A 149 19.72 3.58 -8.41
C VAL A 149 20.87 4.21 -7.62
N ASP A 150 20.63 5.37 -7.03
CA ASP A 150 21.63 6.09 -6.27
C ASP A 150 21.90 5.37 -4.95
N GLY A 151 23.15 5.07 -4.67
CA GLY A 151 23.54 4.40 -3.43
C GLY A 151 23.53 2.87 -3.47
N ILE A 152 23.09 2.22 -4.59
CA ILE A 152 23.14 0.74 -4.71
C ILE A 152 24.54 0.20 -4.46
N ALA A 153 25.57 0.87 -5.00
CA ALA A 153 26.97 0.48 -4.82
C ALA A 153 27.45 0.50 -3.36
N ASP A 154 26.76 1.23 -2.50
CA ASP A 154 27.11 1.38 -1.08
C ASP A 154 26.33 0.40 -0.18
N ILE A 155 25.39 -0.37 -0.74
CA ILE A 155 24.63 -1.37 0.00
C ILE A 155 25.57 -2.47 0.46
N LYS A 156 25.56 -2.72 1.77
CA LYS A 156 26.30 -3.81 2.40
C LYS A 156 25.34 -4.84 2.92
N VAL A 157 25.49 -6.07 2.46
CA VAL A 157 24.74 -7.23 2.94
C VAL A 157 25.65 -8.12 3.78
N PRO A 158 25.13 -8.74 4.85
CA PRO A 158 25.94 -9.61 5.71
C PRO A 158 26.49 -10.83 4.98
N ASP A 159 25.73 -11.41 4.06
CA ASP A 159 26.11 -12.57 3.24
C ASP A 159 25.51 -12.42 1.83
N GLU A 160 26.36 -12.27 0.83
CA GLU A 160 25.97 -12.10 -0.57
C GLU A 160 25.26 -13.33 -1.16
N ASN A 161 25.41 -14.50 -0.54
CA ASN A 161 24.71 -15.72 -0.96
C ASN A 161 23.31 -15.85 -0.35
N LYS A 162 22.96 -14.97 0.60
CA LYS A 162 21.70 -14.94 1.32
C LYS A 162 20.93 -13.64 1.06
N VAL A 163 20.70 -13.34 -0.20
CA VAL A 163 19.99 -12.10 -0.60
C VAL A 163 18.77 -12.48 -1.45
N ALA A 164 17.66 -11.83 -1.15
CA ALA A 164 16.47 -11.80 -2.01
C ALA A 164 16.11 -10.34 -2.31
N TRP A 165 15.33 -10.11 -3.35
CA TRP A 165 14.78 -8.78 -3.61
C TRP A 165 13.27 -8.84 -3.83
N LEU A 166 12.60 -7.78 -3.45
CA LEU A 166 11.18 -7.53 -3.65
C LEU A 166 11.00 -6.09 -4.12
N SER A 167 9.90 -5.79 -4.76
CA SER A 167 9.61 -4.43 -5.20
C SER A 167 8.23 -3.98 -4.75
N GLN A 168 8.10 -2.67 -4.55
CA GLN A 168 6.81 -2.00 -4.44
C GLN A 168 5.98 -2.33 -5.68
N THR A 169 4.70 -2.69 -5.48
CA THR A 169 3.86 -3.23 -6.56
C THR A 169 3.47 -2.21 -7.63
N THR A 170 3.66 -0.92 -7.35
CA THR A 170 3.32 0.19 -8.26
C THR A 170 4.50 0.67 -9.11
N LEU A 171 5.71 0.15 -8.90
CA LEU A 171 6.85 0.45 -9.77
C LEU A 171 6.66 -0.18 -11.16
N SER A 172 7.18 0.49 -12.18
CA SER A 172 7.26 -0.09 -13.50
C SER A 172 8.30 -1.20 -13.56
N VAL A 173 8.13 -2.13 -14.52
CA VAL A 173 9.12 -3.19 -14.76
C VAL A 173 10.48 -2.59 -15.12
N ASP A 174 10.50 -1.52 -15.92
CA ASP A 174 11.73 -0.87 -16.38
C ASP A 174 12.49 -0.24 -15.20
N GLU A 175 11.80 0.47 -14.29
CA GLU A 175 12.42 1.03 -13.07
C GLU A 175 13.02 -0.07 -12.19
N THR A 176 12.27 -1.15 -11.99
CA THR A 176 12.76 -2.28 -11.18
C THR A 176 13.97 -2.96 -11.83
N LEU A 177 13.95 -3.20 -13.14
CA LEU A 177 15.06 -3.86 -13.85
C LEU A 177 16.34 -3.01 -13.84
N ILE A 178 16.25 -1.68 -13.94
CA ILE A 178 17.41 -0.79 -13.83
C ILE A 178 18.06 -0.92 -12.46
N THR A 179 17.25 -1.09 -11.41
CA THR A 179 17.75 -1.21 -10.03
C THR A 179 18.38 -2.60 -9.76
N VAL A 180 17.90 -3.65 -10.42
CA VAL A 180 18.35 -5.04 -10.19
C VAL A 180 19.56 -5.43 -11.07
N ALA A 181 19.84 -4.70 -12.17
CA ALA A 181 20.90 -4.99 -13.12
C ALA A 181 22.28 -4.58 -12.59
#